data_d7bd8fd353d52b0ff5201501c2ee2e8e
#
_entry.id   d7bd8fd353d52b0ff5201501c2ee2e8e
#
_cell.length_a   1.000
_cell.length_b   1.000
_cell.length_c   1.000
_cell.angle_alpha   90.00
_cell.angle_beta   90.00
_cell.angle_gamma   90.00
#
_symmetry.space_group_name_H-M   'P 1'
#
loop_
_entity.id
_entity.type
_entity.pdbx_description
1 polymer ?
#
loop_
_entity_poly.entity_id
_entity_poly.type
_entity_poly.pdbx_seq_one_letter_code
_entity_poly.pdbx_strand_id
1 'polypeptide(L)'
;MSMHPSSSRPFAPSRRRLLQAMGLGAAALGLGQVRLSRAEGLGPRRFVLVQLRGGLDGLAALPPWADPDHRRARGPRALPDPGHGDGAVVDLDGAFGLHPALAGLLPLWQAGQLAALPAVGLAHGGRSHFDAQDLLESGGDHKGDARDGWLNRALSALPEAPGATAIGAALPLVLRGDGEVASVDPTRAPAVDPAFAEGLRALYARDPVLGPALDEALALRARVAAEVGDAPADGKGRRGRGLDPAAARAAGALIGADGGPQVAVLDVGGWDTHAGQEAALQRALRGLADGLLALREGLGPAWGQSLVLVISEFGRTVGPNGTGGTDHGTGGLALLLGGGAAGGRVHGPWPGLAPGALHEGRDLAAATDTRGLLAAGARDWLGVDEGALAERVLPGARPVDGLVRRG
;
A
#
# COMPACT_ATOMS: atom_id res chain seq x y z
N MET A 1 3.98 -34.27 62.36
CA MET A 1 3.60 -33.19 61.44
C MET A 1 4.50 -33.36 60.23
N SER A 2 4.05 -34.11 59.23
CA SER A 2 4.87 -34.53 58.10
C SER A 2 4.39 -33.76 56.87
N MET A 3 5.24 -32.87 56.32
CA MET A 3 4.96 -32.11 55.10
C MET A 3 5.33 -32.96 53.87
N HIS A 4 4.32 -33.27 53.07
CA HIS A 4 4.54 -33.86 51.75
C HIS A 4 4.90 -32.77 50.72
N PRO A 5 5.89 -32.97 49.86
CA PRO A 5 6.16 -32.07 48.75
C PRO A 5 5.15 -32.30 47.64
N SER A 6 4.50 -31.22 47.17
CA SER A 6 3.61 -31.23 46.01
C SER A 6 4.43 -31.39 44.73
N SER A 7 4.27 -32.54 44.08
CA SER A 7 4.83 -32.78 42.74
C SER A 7 4.01 -32.01 41.71
N SER A 8 4.57 -30.95 41.13
CA SER A 8 4.04 -30.29 39.96
C SER A 8 4.23 -31.24 38.74
N ARG A 9 3.12 -31.82 38.25
CA ARG A 9 3.11 -32.57 37.01
C ARG A 9 3.37 -31.63 35.81
N PRO A 10 4.26 -31.98 34.86
CA PRO A 10 4.43 -31.19 33.67
C PRO A 10 3.13 -31.18 32.84
N PHE A 11 2.74 -30.00 32.40
CA PHE A 11 1.54 -29.75 31.59
C PHE A 11 1.77 -30.37 30.20
N ALA A 12 1.19 -31.55 29.93
CA ALA A 12 1.17 -32.16 28.60
C ALA A 12 -0.12 -31.73 27.87
N PRO A 13 -0.04 -30.92 26.83
CA PRO A 13 -1.22 -30.54 26.06
C PRO A 13 -1.85 -31.77 25.39
N SER A 14 -3.18 -31.89 25.41
CA SER A 14 -3.88 -32.99 24.76
C SER A 14 -3.67 -32.92 23.24
N ARG A 15 -3.57 -34.09 22.54
CA ARG A 15 -3.46 -34.19 21.07
C ARG A 15 -4.47 -33.29 20.34
N ARG A 16 -5.66 -33.11 20.86
CA ARG A 16 -6.72 -32.28 20.30
C ARG A 16 -6.37 -30.78 20.38
N ARG A 17 -5.79 -30.32 21.49
CA ARG A 17 -5.31 -28.91 21.63
C ARG A 17 -4.08 -28.66 20.77
N LEU A 18 -3.23 -29.65 20.61
CA LEU A 18 -2.07 -29.59 19.69
C LEU A 18 -2.53 -29.48 18.24
N LEU A 19 -3.51 -30.29 17.82
CA LEU A 19 -4.08 -30.23 16.45
C LEU A 19 -4.86 -28.95 16.19
N GLN A 20 -5.57 -28.40 17.19
CA GLN A 20 -6.22 -27.09 17.10
C GLN A 20 -5.20 -25.94 17.03
N ALA A 21 -4.11 -26.04 17.80
CA ALA A 21 -3.00 -25.09 17.73
C ALA A 21 -2.22 -25.22 16.40
N MET A 22 -2.07 -26.41 15.86
CA MET A 22 -1.49 -26.63 14.53
C MET A 22 -2.38 -26.11 13.40
N GLY A 23 -3.72 -26.22 13.52
CA GLY A 23 -4.67 -25.61 12.59
C GLY A 23 -4.65 -24.09 12.63
N LEU A 24 -4.49 -23.48 13.80
CA LEU A 24 -4.32 -22.04 13.98
C LEU A 24 -2.90 -21.57 13.65
N GLY A 25 -1.89 -22.40 13.91
CA GLY A 25 -0.49 -22.13 13.56
C GLY A 25 -0.23 -22.21 12.06
N ALA A 26 -0.83 -23.17 11.35
CA ALA A 26 -0.74 -23.28 9.89
C ALA A 26 -1.54 -22.18 9.16
N ALA A 27 -2.61 -21.65 9.77
CA ALA A 27 -3.35 -20.52 9.24
C ALA A 27 -2.68 -19.17 9.58
N ALA A 28 -1.89 -19.11 10.66
CA ALA A 28 -1.09 -17.93 11.03
C ALA A 28 0.31 -17.93 10.37
N LEU A 29 0.81 -19.09 10.02
CA LEU A 29 1.96 -19.33 9.17
C LEU A 29 1.39 -19.68 7.79
N GLY A 30 0.90 -18.70 7.04
CA GLY A 30 0.73 -18.88 5.60
C GLY A 30 2.06 -19.41 5.08
N LEU A 31 2.13 -20.74 4.80
CA LEU A 31 3.34 -21.45 4.40
C LEU A 31 3.82 -20.99 3.02
N GLY A 32 4.24 -19.72 2.93
CA GLY A 32 5.30 -19.28 2.05
C GLY A 32 6.56 -19.28 2.91
N GLN A 33 7.66 -19.75 2.38
CA GLN A 33 8.93 -19.76 3.09
C GLN A 33 9.24 -18.36 3.58
N VAL A 34 9.12 -18.13 4.91
CA VAL A 34 9.54 -16.86 5.52
C VAL A 34 11.07 -16.92 5.61
N ARG A 35 11.74 -16.56 4.54
CA ARG A 35 13.13 -16.14 4.60
C ARG A 35 13.12 -14.62 4.54
N LEU A 36 13.46 -13.97 5.65
CA LEU A 36 13.97 -12.61 5.58
C LEU A 36 15.32 -12.69 4.87
N SER A 37 15.30 -12.72 3.53
CA SER A 37 16.54 -12.66 2.77
C SER A 37 17.25 -11.36 3.18
N ARG A 38 18.52 -11.47 3.52
CA ARG A 38 19.36 -10.30 3.80
C ARG A 38 19.19 -9.33 2.65
N ALA A 39 18.75 -8.12 2.99
CA ALA A 39 18.38 -7.07 2.07
C ALA A 39 19.64 -6.48 1.39
N GLU A 40 20.20 -7.14 0.39
CA GLU A 40 21.33 -6.60 -0.37
C GLU A 40 20.94 -6.19 -1.79
N GLY A 41 19.84 -6.76 -2.35
CA GLY A 41 19.48 -6.58 -3.75
C GLY A 41 19.14 -5.14 -4.19
N LEU A 42 18.59 -4.29 -3.32
CA LEU A 42 18.31 -2.88 -3.63
C LEU A 42 19.30 -1.92 -2.96
N GLY A 43 20.33 -2.43 -2.28
CA GLY A 43 21.19 -1.59 -1.44
C GLY A 43 20.36 -0.87 -0.36
N PRO A 44 20.56 0.45 -0.14
CA PRO A 44 19.81 1.18 0.88
C PRO A 44 18.38 1.56 0.45
N ARG A 45 17.97 1.29 -0.80
CA ARG A 45 16.66 1.72 -1.32
C ARG A 45 15.51 0.89 -0.73
N ARG A 46 14.37 1.55 -0.56
CA ARG A 46 13.11 0.96 -0.09
C ARG A 46 11.99 1.29 -1.07
N PHE A 47 11.11 0.33 -1.32
CA PHE A 47 9.91 0.53 -2.13
C PHE A 47 8.67 0.17 -1.33
N VAL A 48 7.70 1.07 -1.29
CA VAL A 48 6.42 0.85 -0.60
C VAL A 48 5.29 1.10 -1.58
N LEU A 49 4.44 0.09 -1.79
CA LEU A 49 3.21 0.22 -2.56
C LEU A 49 2.02 0.30 -1.60
N VAL A 50 1.26 1.40 -1.67
CA VAL A 50 0.02 1.61 -0.93
C VAL A 50 -1.14 1.53 -1.90
N GLN A 51 -1.93 0.46 -1.82
CA GLN A 51 -3.09 0.22 -2.69
C GLN A 51 -4.36 0.71 -2.00
N LEU A 52 -5.01 1.70 -2.58
CA LEU A 52 -6.26 2.29 -2.08
C LEU A 52 -7.45 1.56 -2.70
N ARG A 53 -7.99 0.58 -1.99
CA ARG A 53 -9.06 -0.27 -2.51
C ARG A 53 -10.43 0.36 -2.39
N GLY A 54 -11.09 0.52 -3.53
CA GLY A 54 -12.45 1.06 -3.63
C GLY A 54 -12.58 2.28 -4.56
N GLY A 55 -11.57 2.60 -5.36
CA GLY A 55 -11.61 3.69 -6.32
C GLY A 55 -11.59 5.06 -5.65
N LEU A 56 -10.41 5.60 -5.39
CA LEU A 56 -10.23 6.94 -4.84
C LEU A 56 -10.85 8.01 -5.77
N ASP A 57 -11.65 8.91 -5.23
CA ASP A 57 -12.05 10.14 -5.94
C ASP A 57 -10.85 11.10 -6.07
N GLY A 58 -10.11 10.94 -7.16
CA GLY A 58 -8.91 11.71 -7.45
C GLY A 58 -9.18 13.20 -7.60
N LEU A 59 -10.33 13.57 -8.18
CA LEU A 59 -10.72 14.97 -8.34
C LEU A 59 -11.08 15.67 -7.03
N ALA A 60 -11.51 14.90 -6.04
CA ALA A 60 -11.73 15.43 -4.70
C ALA A 60 -10.41 15.48 -3.89
N ALA A 61 -9.52 14.50 -4.07
CA ALA A 61 -8.23 14.44 -3.37
C ALA A 61 -7.22 15.47 -3.88
N LEU A 62 -7.20 15.69 -5.20
CA LEU A 62 -6.34 16.64 -5.93
C LEU A 62 -7.19 17.52 -6.86
N PRO A 63 -7.98 18.47 -6.33
CA PRO A 63 -8.81 19.36 -7.15
C PRO A 63 -7.98 20.14 -8.18
N PRO A 64 -8.34 20.08 -9.50
CA PRO A 64 -7.80 20.97 -10.53
C PRO A 64 -8.54 22.31 -10.46
N TRP A 65 -8.33 23.07 -9.39
CA TRP A 65 -9.14 24.24 -9.03
C TRP A 65 -9.09 25.35 -10.08
N ALA A 66 -8.01 25.44 -10.86
CA ALA A 66 -7.88 26.42 -11.94
C ALA A 66 -8.52 25.94 -13.27
N ASP A 67 -8.98 24.68 -13.37
CA ASP A 67 -9.73 24.22 -14.54
C ASP A 67 -11.09 24.92 -14.59
N PRO A 68 -11.42 25.67 -15.66
CA PRO A 68 -12.65 26.46 -15.74
C PRO A 68 -13.92 25.61 -15.65
N ASP A 69 -13.83 24.34 -15.98
CA ASP A 69 -14.96 23.41 -15.94
C ASP A 69 -15.10 22.68 -14.60
N HIS A 70 -14.07 22.74 -13.72
CA HIS A 70 -14.05 21.99 -12.46
C HIS A 70 -15.27 22.27 -11.59
N ARG A 71 -15.56 23.53 -11.33
CA ARG A 71 -16.68 23.94 -10.48
C ARG A 71 -18.05 23.52 -11.07
N ARG A 72 -18.20 23.66 -12.38
CA ARG A 72 -19.40 23.21 -13.09
C ARG A 72 -19.55 21.68 -13.02
N ALA A 73 -18.49 20.96 -13.25
CA ALA A 73 -18.48 19.48 -13.31
C ALA A 73 -18.72 18.84 -11.93
N ARG A 74 -18.14 19.41 -10.87
CA ARG A 74 -18.29 18.92 -9.50
C ARG A 74 -19.53 19.46 -8.79
N GLY A 75 -20.14 20.53 -9.32
CA GLY A 75 -21.32 21.15 -8.71
C GLY A 75 -21.10 21.51 -7.24
N PRO A 76 -22.05 21.17 -6.33
CA PRO A 76 -21.94 21.50 -4.91
C PRO A 76 -20.80 20.80 -4.17
N ARG A 77 -20.06 19.89 -4.83
CA ARG A 77 -18.90 19.19 -4.26
C ARG A 77 -17.56 19.83 -4.61
N ALA A 78 -17.57 20.86 -5.45
CA ALA A 78 -16.37 21.65 -5.67
C ALA A 78 -15.99 22.36 -4.36
N LEU A 79 -14.77 22.13 -3.87
CA LEU A 79 -14.24 22.84 -2.72
C LEU A 79 -14.05 24.34 -3.07
N PRO A 80 -14.07 25.24 -2.08
CA PRO A 80 -13.69 26.64 -2.28
C PRO A 80 -12.27 26.74 -2.84
N ASP A 81 -12.04 27.72 -3.71
CA ASP A 81 -10.71 27.98 -4.27
C ASP A 81 -9.72 28.39 -3.17
N PRO A 82 -8.40 28.25 -3.39
CA PRO A 82 -7.39 28.65 -2.42
C PRO A 82 -7.59 30.07 -1.90
N GLY A 83 -7.51 30.22 -0.58
CA GLY A 83 -7.71 31.52 0.09
C GLY A 83 -9.16 31.97 0.28
N HIS A 84 -10.16 31.20 -0.12
CA HIS A 84 -11.58 31.54 -0.03
C HIS A 84 -12.33 30.82 1.10
N GLY A 85 -11.92 31.03 2.34
CA GLY A 85 -12.63 30.53 3.53
C GLY A 85 -12.17 29.17 4.06
N ASP A 86 -12.88 28.68 5.07
CA ASP A 86 -12.62 27.42 5.72
C ASP A 86 -12.86 26.25 4.77
N GLY A 87 -11.99 25.24 4.81
CA GLY A 87 -12.11 24.08 3.95
C GLY A 87 -11.69 24.29 2.50
N ALA A 88 -11.05 25.43 2.18
CA ALA A 88 -10.54 25.71 0.85
C ALA A 88 -9.44 24.74 0.42
N VAL A 89 -9.31 24.57 -0.88
CA VAL A 89 -8.20 23.83 -1.52
C VAL A 89 -6.86 24.40 -1.06
N VAL A 90 -5.92 23.51 -0.73
CA VAL A 90 -4.54 23.87 -0.41
C VAL A 90 -3.75 23.92 -1.71
N ASP A 91 -3.44 25.12 -2.19
CA ASP A 91 -2.74 25.31 -3.47
C ASP A 91 -1.37 24.62 -3.50
N LEU A 92 -1.02 24.04 -4.63
CA LEU A 92 0.26 23.39 -4.87
C LEU A 92 1.10 24.14 -5.91
N ASP A 93 0.52 24.49 -7.05
CA ASP A 93 1.24 25.00 -8.23
C ASP A 93 0.45 26.03 -9.03
N GLY A 94 -0.64 26.56 -8.49
CA GLY A 94 -1.51 27.52 -9.18
C GLY A 94 -2.53 26.88 -10.12
N ALA A 95 -2.51 25.56 -10.28
CA ALA A 95 -3.46 24.81 -11.11
C ALA A 95 -4.18 23.70 -10.34
N PHE A 96 -3.44 22.97 -9.55
CA PHE A 96 -3.92 21.89 -8.71
C PHE A 96 -3.70 22.23 -7.23
N GLY A 97 -4.49 21.60 -6.39
CA GLY A 97 -4.28 21.69 -4.96
C GLY A 97 -4.68 20.42 -4.23
N LEU A 98 -4.33 20.33 -2.95
CA LEU A 98 -4.74 19.22 -2.09
C LEU A 98 -6.10 19.50 -1.47
N HIS A 99 -6.89 18.44 -1.30
CA HIS A 99 -8.01 18.48 -0.37
C HIS A 99 -7.51 18.92 1.03
N PRO A 100 -8.24 19.78 1.79
CA PRO A 100 -7.77 20.26 3.09
C PRO A 100 -7.42 19.15 4.08
N ALA A 101 -8.06 17.99 3.98
CA ALA A 101 -7.72 16.82 4.81
C ALA A 101 -6.31 16.25 4.52
N LEU A 102 -5.71 16.57 3.37
CA LEU A 102 -4.33 16.23 3.00
C LEU A 102 -3.32 17.34 3.28
N ALA A 103 -3.72 18.46 3.88
CA ALA A 103 -2.86 19.62 4.15
C ALA A 103 -1.57 19.26 4.89
N GLY A 104 -1.59 18.22 5.74
CA GLY A 104 -0.40 17.70 6.43
C GLY A 104 0.72 17.24 5.50
N LEU A 105 0.41 16.95 4.22
CA LEU A 105 1.39 16.55 3.23
C LEU A 105 2.08 17.73 2.52
N LEU A 106 1.60 18.97 2.69
CA LEU A 106 2.17 20.15 2.04
C LEU A 106 3.68 20.34 2.32
N PRO A 107 4.21 20.09 3.53
CA PRO A 107 5.65 20.16 3.76
C PRO A 107 6.46 19.17 2.91
N LEU A 108 5.90 18.00 2.58
CA LEU A 108 6.56 17.03 1.68
C LEU A 108 6.59 17.55 0.24
N TRP A 109 5.52 18.20 -0.19
CA TRP A 109 5.48 18.88 -1.49
C TRP A 109 6.54 19.96 -1.59
N GLN A 110 6.60 20.86 -0.62
CA GLN A 110 7.57 21.95 -0.56
C GLN A 110 9.02 21.47 -0.50
N ALA A 111 9.24 20.32 0.16
CA ALA A 111 10.56 19.66 0.21
C ALA A 111 10.89 18.86 -1.07
N GLY A 112 10.02 18.85 -2.08
CA GLY A 112 10.20 18.05 -3.29
C GLY A 112 10.13 16.53 -3.05
N GLN A 113 9.43 16.10 -2.01
CA GLN A 113 9.29 14.70 -1.60
C GLN A 113 7.85 14.17 -1.78
N LEU A 114 6.99 14.91 -2.44
CA LEU A 114 5.66 14.52 -2.87
C LEU A 114 5.45 14.96 -4.31
N ALA A 115 5.05 14.03 -5.16
CA ALA A 115 4.57 14.27 -6.51
C ALA A 115 3.14 13.76 -6.64
N ALA A 116 2.35 14.39 -7.51
CA ALA A 116 1.01 13.94 -7.86
C ALA A 116 0.91 13.66 -9.36
N LEU A 117 0.14 12.64 -9.72
CA LEU A 117 -0.13 12.26 -11.11
C LEU A 117 -1.64 12.07 -11.27
N PRO A 118 -2.38 13.09 -11.73
CA PRO A 118 -3.80 12.99 -12.02
C PRO A 118 -4.06 12.20 -13.30
N ALA A 119 -5.30 11.84 -13.52
CA ALA A 119 -5.78 11.16 -14.73
C ALA A 119 -5.05 9.84 -15.03
N VAL A 120 -4.65 9.11 -13.98
CA VAL A 120 -4.05 7.77 -14.11
C VAL A 120 -5.16 6.74 -14.19
N GLY A 121 -5.07 5.79 -15.11
CA GLY A 121 -6.06 4.71 -15.23
C GLY A 121 -5.55 3.53 -16.02
N LEU A 122 -6.20 2.39 -15.85
CA LEU A 122 -5.93 1.18 -16.62
C LEU A 122 -6.58 1.30 -18.00
N ALA A 123 -5.84 1.02 -19.07
CA ALA A 123 -6.31 1.16 -20.44
C ALA A 123 -7.55 0.29 -20.73
N HIS A 124 -7.64 -0.90 -20.14
CA HIS A 124 -8.74 -1.85 -20.28
C HIS A 124 -9.46 -2.12 -18.95
N GLY A 125 -9.25 -1.27 -17.95
CA GLY A 125 -9.89 -1.37 -16.64
C GLY A 125 -11.38 -1.10 -16.76
N GLY A 126 -12.19 -2.14 -16.59
CA GLY A 126 -13.63 -1.98 -16.37
C GLY A 126 -13.91 -1.24 -15.05
N ARG A 127 -15.19 -0.96 -14.80
CA ARG A 127 -15.65 -0.34 -13.55
C ARG A 127 -15.99 -1.38 -12.47
N SER A 128 -15.42 -2.59 -12.57
CA SER A 128 -15.51 -3.67 -11.59
C SER A 128 -14.27 -3.67 -10.70
N HIS A 129 -14.45 -3.55 -9.39
CA HIS A 129 -13.33 -3.62 -8.45
C HIS A 129 -12.50 -4.90 -8.63
N PHE A 130 -13.17 -6.05 -8.78
CA PHE A 130 -12.48 -7.33 -8.91
C PHE A 130 -11.60 -7.37 -10.15
N ASP A 131 -12.09 -6.89 -11.28
CA ASP A 131 -11.37 -6.94 -12.54
C ASP A 131 -10.24 -5.91 -12.56
N ALA A 132 -10.52 -4.68 -12.09
CA ALA A 132 -9.53 -3.62 -12.05
C ALA A 132 -8.41 -3.88 -11.02
N GLN A 133 -8.73 -4.49 -9.87
CA GLN A 133 -7.73 -4.91 -8.89
C GLN A 133 -6.88 -6.06 -9.43
N ASP A 134 -7.48 -7.03 -10.12
CA ASP A 134 -6.73 -8.10 -10.79
C ASP A 134 -5.71 -7.52 -11.79
N LEU A 135 -6.14 -6.59 -12.64
CA LEU A 135 -5.27 -5.92 -13.62
C LEU A 135 -4.18 -5.08 -12.96
N LEU A 136 -4.51 -4.31 -11.91
CA LEU A 136 -3.55 -3.49 -11.17
C LEU A 136 -2.47 -4.35 -10.52
N GLU A 137 -2.85 -5.49 -9.95
CA GLU A 137 -1.96 -6.34 -9.20
C GLU A 137 -1.21 -7.35 -10.06
N SER A 138 -1.87 -7.90 -11.08
CA SER A 138 -1.21 -8.79 -12.04
C SER A 138 -0.34 -8.03 -13.03
N GLY A 139 -0.68 -6.75 -13.32
CA GLY A 139 -0.03 -5.98 -14.38
C GLY A 139 -0.38 -6.46 -15.80
N GLY A 140 -1.41 -7.32 -15.94
CA GLY A 140 -1.90 -7.81 -17.22
C GLY A 140 -2.68 -6.74 -18.02
N ASP A 141 -2.93 -7.01 -19.28
CA ASP A 141 -3.82 -6.21 -20.15
C ASP A 141 -5.28 -6.65 -20.00
N HIS A 142 -5.49 -7.94 -19.76
CA HIS A 142 -6.81 -8.53 -19.57
C HIS A 142 -6.85 -9.35 -18.29
N LYS A 143 -8.05 -9.45 -17.70
CA LYS A 143 -8.29 -10.23 -16.50
C LYS A 143 -7.88 -11.68 -16.70
N GLY A 144 -7.07 -12.20 -15.79
CA GLY A 144 -6.59 -13.58 -15.78
C GLY A 144 -5.40 -13.86 -16.69
N ASP A 145 -4.80 -12.82 -17.30
CA ASP A 145 -3.57 -12.96 -18.12
C ASP A 145 -2.41 -13.52 -17.26
N ALA A 146 -2.32 -13.14 -16.00
CA ALA A 146 -1.31 -13.63 -15.08
C ALA A 146 -1.95 -14.12 -13.77
N ARG A 147 -1.41 -15.20 -13.20
CA ARG A 147 -1.83 -15.76 -11.90
C ARG A 147 -0.95 -15.29 -10.76
N ASP A 148 0.10 -14.56 -11.07
CA ASP A 148 1.08 -13.96 -10.18
C ASP A 148 1.09 -12.43 -10.30
N GLY A 149 1.72 -11.77 -9.34
CA GLY A 149 1.76 -10.32 -9.26
C GLY A 149 2.96 -9.73 -10.02
N TRP A 150 2.74 -8.56 -10.64
CA TRP A 150 3.81 -7.87 -11.36
C TRP A 150 5.01 -7.55 -10.46
N LEU A 151 4.76 -7.22 -9.17
CA LEU A 151 5.83 -6.88 -8.24
C LEU A 151 6.65 -8.11 -7.86
N ASN A 152 6.00 -9.27 -7.63
CA ASN A 152 6.72 -10.52 -7.39
C ASN A 152 7.61 -10.88 -8.60
N ARG A 153 7.08 -10.75 -9.83
CA ARG A 153 7.90 -10.96 -11.04
C ARG A 153 9.05 -9.96 -11.14
N ALA A 154 8.82 -8.69 -10.78
CA ALA A 154 9.86 -7.68 -10.77
C ALA A 154 10.99 -8.03 -9.81
N LEU A 155 10.66 -8.46 -8.59
CA LEU A 155 11.67 -8.86 -7.59
C LEU A 155 12.42 -10.12 -8.00
N SER A 156 11.73 -11.09 -8.62
CA SER A 156 12.34 -12.33 -9.13
C SER A 156 13.21 -12.10 -10.38
N ALA A 157 13.07 -10.96 -11.05
CA ALA A 157 13.90 -10.58 -12.18
C ALA A 157 15.22 -9.88 -11.78
N LEU A 158 15.36 -9.50 -10.51
CA LEU A 158 16.59 -8.87 -10.01
C LEU A 158 17.67 -9.94 -9.75
N PRO A 159 18.96 -9.62 -9.93
CA PRO A 159 20.07 -10.55 -9.65
C PRO A 159 20.05 -11.08 -8.22
N GLU A 160 19.70 -10.22 -7.28
CA GLU A 160 19.51 -10.55 -5.87
C GLU A 160 18.11 -10.08 -5.48
N ALA A 161 17.22 -11.03 -5.20
CA ALA A 161 15.85 -10.71 -4.83
C ALA A 161 15.81 -10.03 -3.46
N PRO A 162 15.30 -8.80 -3.37
CA PRO A 162 15.15 -8.13 -2.08
C PRO A 162 14.05 -8.77 -1.24
N GLY A 163 14.17 -8.67 0.08
CA GLY A 163 13.10 -9.09 0.98
C GLY A 163 11.82 -8.28 0.76
N ALA A 164 10.69 -8.96 0.64
CA ALA A 164 9.38 -8.35 0.44
C ALA A 164 8.39 -8.76 1.53
N THR A 165 7.50 -7.84 1.90
CA THR A 165 6.47 -8.10 2.91
C THR A 165 5.12 -7.50 2.53
N ALA A 166 4.05 -8.25 2.80
CA ALA A 166 2.69 -7.73 2.83
C ALA A 166 2.38 -7.25 4.26
N ILE A 167 1.92 -6.01 4.40
CA ILE A 167 1.45 -5.46 5.68
C ILE A 167 -0.06 -5.64 5.75
N GLY A 168 -0.49 -6.66 6.47
CA GLY A 168 -1.90 -7.02 6.60
C GLY A 168 -2.10 -8.52 6.79
N ALA A 169 -3.37 -8.92 6.92
CA ALA A 169 -3.75 -10.31 7.22
C ALA A 169 -3.70 -11.26 6.01
N ALA A 170 -3.61 -10.74 4.79
CA ALA A 170 -3.64 -11.52 3.54
C ALA A 170 -2.50 -11.13 2.62
N LEU A 171 -1.99 -12.09 1.86
CA LEU A 171 -1.02 -11.84 0.80
C LEU A 171 -1.76 -11.36 -0.46
N PRO A 172 -1.61 -10.07 -0.87
CA PRO A 172 -2.24 -9.54 -2.07
C PRO A 172 -1.66 -10.18 -3.34
N LEU A 173 -2.43 -10.19 -4.42
CA LEU A 173 -2.01 -10.79 -5.69
C LEU A 173 -0.71 -10.17 -6.21
N VAL A 174 -0.50 -8.88 -6.04
CA VAL A 174 0.70 -8.17 -6.50
C VAL A 174 2.01 -8.77 -5.99
N LEU A 175 1.96 -9.47 -4.83
CA LEU A 175 3.11 -10.15 -4.23
C LEU A 175 3.07 -11.67 -4.39
N ARG A 176 2.04 -12.25 -5.01
CA ARG A 176 1.99 -13.71 -5.25
C ARG A 176 2.88 -14.07 -6.43
N GLY A 177 3.55 -15.21 -6.32
CA GLY A 177 4.45 -15.76 -7.34
C GLY A 177 5.53 -16.65 -6.72
N ASP A 178 6.59 -16.89 -7.47
CA ASP A 178 7.69 -17.77 -7.07
C ASP A 178 8.68 -17.12 -6.09
N GLY A 179 8.69 -15.77 -6.01
CA GLY A 179 9.53 -15.02 -5.08
C GLY A 179 9.04 -15.13 -3.63
N GLU A 180 10.00 -15.20 -2.71
CA GLU A 180 9.72 -15.31 -1.27
C GLU A 180 9.16 -14.01 -0.70
N VAL A 181 8.02 -14.09 -0.02
CA VAL A 181 7.32 -12.94 0.57
C VAL A 181 6.81 -13.28 1.97
N ALA A 182 7.08 -12.39 2.93
CA ALA A 182 6.49 -12.46 4.25
C ALA A 182 5.13 -11.73 4.30
N SER A 183 4.28 -12.08 5.27
CA SER A 183 3.07 -11.32 5.59
C SER A 183 3.04 -11.01 7.08
N VAL A 184 2.80 -9.74 7.42
CA VAL A 184 2.79 -9.24 8.79
C VAL A 184 1.58 -8.37 9.00
N ASP A 185 0.76 -8.69 10.01
CA ASP A 185 -0.29 -7.79 10.49
C ASP A 185 0.14 -7.17 11.83
N PRO A 186 0.69 -5.94 11.82
CA PRO A 186 1.18 -5.30 13.03
C PRO A 186 0.06 -5.00 14.04
N THR A 187 -1.20 -4.98 13.61
CA THR A 187 -2.35 -4.70 14.48
C THR A 187 -2.94 -5.95 15.13
N ARG A 188 -2.56 -7.13 14.67
CA ARG A 188 -3.11 -8.42 15.08
C ARG A 188 -2.08 -9.41 15.59
N ALA A 189 -0.92 -8.93 16.00
CA ALA A 189 0.09 -9.80 16.58
C ALA A 189 -0.26 -10.15 18.04
N PRO A 190 -1.08 -11.20 18.35
CA PRO A 190 -1.38 -11.58 19.74
C PRO A 190 -0.09 -11.96 20.43
N ALA A 191 0.08 -11.68 21.72
CA ALA A 191 1.25 -12.13 22.46
C ALA A 191 1.41 -13.66 22.32
N VAL A 192 2.56 -14.15 21.88
CA VAL A 192 2.83 -15.60 21.89
C VAL A 192 3.24 -15.93 23.32
N ASP A 193 2.52 -16.86 23.94
CA ASP A 193 2.95 -17.43 25.21
C ASP A 193 4.40 -17.93 25.06
N PRO A 194 5.34 -17.45 25.88
CA PRO A 194 6.74 -17.88 25.79
C PRO A 194 6.92 -19.38 25.90
N ALA A 195 6.13 -20.06 26.74
CA ALA A 195 6.17 -21.50 26.90
C ALA A 195 5.67 -22.23 25.65
N PHE A 196 4.67 -21.65 24.94
CA PHE A 196 4.22 -22.17 23.65
C PHE A 196 5.27 -22.02 22.57
N ALA A 197 5.93 -20.84 22.48
CA ALA A 197 7.01 -20.59 21.53
C ALA A 197 8.17 -21.58 21.74
N GLU A 198 8.55 -21.82 22.98
CA GLU A 198 9.61 -22.79 23.32
C GLU A 198 9.23 -24.22 22.99
N GLY A 199 7.96 -24.59 23.22
CA GLY A 199 7.43 -25.89 22.82
C GLY A 199 7.48 -26.10 21.30
N LEU A 200 7.19 -25.07 20.50
CA LEU A 200 7.32 -25.12 19.05
C LEU A 200 8.78 -25.20 18.60
N ARG A 201 9.70 -24.45 19.23
CA ARG A 201 11.14 -24.56 18.95
C ARG A 201 11.67 -25.98 19.21
N ALA A 202 11.29 -26.57 20.34
CA ALA A 202 11.67 -27.94 20.65
C ALA A 202 11.11 -28.95 19.63
N LEU A 203 9.87 -28.73 19.15
CA LEU A 203 9.23 -29.58 18.15
C LEU A 203 9.93 -29.50 16.78
N TYR A 204 10.33 -28.31 16.38
CA TYR A 204 10.93 -28.03 15.05
C TYR A 204 12.46 -28.01 15.06
N ALA A 205 13.12 -28.28 16.20
CA ALA A 205 14.59 -28.18 16.35
C ALA A 205 15.40 -29.03 15.35
N ARG A 206 14.80 -30.11 14.81
CA ARG A 206 15.43 -31.00 13.83
C ARG A 206 14.89 -30.85 12.41
N ASP A 207 13.91 -29.96 12.22
CA ASP A 207 13.35 -29.70 10.90
C ASP A 207 14.12 -28.53 10.25
N PRO A 208 14.80 -28.78 9.11
CA PRO A 208 15.67 -27.79 8.49
C PRO A 208 14.90 -26.63 7.84
N VAL A 209 13.58 -26.74 7.69
CA VAL A 209 12.71 -25.71 7.10
C VAL A 209 11.91 -25.01 8.18
N LEU A 210 11.21 -25.76 9.03
CA LEU A 210 10.29 -25.20 10.03
C LEU A 210 11.00 -24.54 11.21
N GLY A 211 12.17 -25.04 11.63
CA GLY A 211 12.96 -24.45 12.71
C GLY A 211 13.38 -23.03 12.41
N PRO A 212 14.14 -22.79 11.33
CA PRO A 212 14.53 -21.46 10.90
C PRO A 212 13.35 -20.53 10.64
N ALA A 213 12.29 -21.02 9.98
CA ALA A 213 11.08 -20.22 9.71
C ALA A 213 10.36 -19.76 10.99
N LEU A 214 10.30 -20.62 12.02
CA LEU A 214 9.73 -20.25 13.31
C LEU A 214 10.56 -19.18 14.02
N ASP A 215 11.89 -19.34 14.06
CA ASP A 215 12.78 -18.37 14.72
C ASP A 215 12.69 -17.01 14.03
N GLU A 216 12.62 -16.99 12.72
CA GLU A 216 12.46 -15.78 11.92
C GLU A 216 11.11 -15.11 12.15
N ALA A 217 10.02 -15.88 12.17
CA ALA A 217 8.68 -15.37 12.49
C ALA A 217 8.60 -14.78 13.90
N LEU A 218 9.24 -15.41 14.89
CA LEU A 218 9.31 -14.90 16.27
C LEU A 218 10.17 -13.63 16.36
N ALA A 219 11.29 -13.56 15.64
CA ALA A 219 12.15 -12.37 15.58
C ALA A 219 11.44 -11.18 14.93
N LEU A 220 10.78 -11.42 13.78
CA LEU A 220 9.97 -10.40 13.10
C LEU A 220 8.88 -9.85 14.01
N ARG A 221 8.20 -10.75 14.69
CA ARG A 221 7.15 -10.40 15.66
C ARG A 221 7.68 -9.58 16.82
N ALA A 222 8.83 -9.94 17.40
CA ALA A 222 9.44 -9.19 18.48
C ALA A 222 9.78 -7.75 18.05
N ARG A 223 10.27 -7.56 16.83
CA ARG A 223 10.50 -6.22 16.26
C ARG A 223 9.21 -5.44 16.13
N VAL A 224 8.16 -6.02 15.55
CA VAL A 224 6.85 -5.36 15.43
C VAL A 224 6.29 -4.99 16.81
N ALA A 225 6.36 -5.89 17.80
CA ALA A 225 5.88 -5.61 19.14
C ALA A 225 6.66 -4.48 19.85
N ALA A 226 7.97 -4.37 19.62
CA ALA A 226 8.79 -3.29 20.16
C ALA A 226 8.38 -1.91 19.60
N GLU A 227 7.95 -1.85 18.32
CA GLU A 227 7.56 -0.61 17.67
C GLU A 227 6.09 -0.22 17.91
N VAL A 228 5.18 -1.20 18.01
CA VAL A 228 3.74 -0.94 18.19
C VAL A 228 3.38 -0.76 19.68
N GLY A 229 4.21 -1.25 20.60
CA GLY A 229 3.86 -1.40 22.01
C GLY A 229 2.77 -2.46 22.20
N ASP A 230 2.25 -2.58 23.44
CA ASP A 230 1.09 -3.43 23.74
C ASP A 230 -0.19 -2.79 23.16
N ALA A 231 -0.40 -2.93 21.84
CA ALA A 231 -1.68 -2.59 21.25
C ALA A 231 -2.76 -3.49 21.87
N PRO A 232 -3.89 -2.92 22.35
CA PRO A 232 -4.92 -3.71 22.99
C PRO A 232 -5.42 -4.79 22.04
N ALA A 233 -5.30 -6.04 22.46
CA ALA A 233 -5.71 -7.23 21.72
C ALA A 233 -7.26 -7.40 21.69
N ASP A 234 -8.03 -6.30 21.57
CA ASP A 234 -9.48 -6.34 21.60
C ASP A 234 -10.11 -6.88 20.30
N GLY A 235 -9.28 -7.37 19.38
CA GLY A 235 -9.73 -8.03 18.14
C GLY A 235 -10.63 -7.17 17.22
N LYS A 236 -11.00 -6.00 17.70
CA LYS A 236 -11.71 -4.98 16.96
C LYS A 236 -10.70 -4.02 16.35
N GLY A 237 -9.83 -4.54 15.48
CA GLY A 237 -9.00 -3.68 14.66
C GLY A 237 -9.88 -2.52 14.21
N ARG A 238 -9.54 -1.30 14.59
CA ARG A 238 -10.25 -0.11 14.14
C ARG A 238 -10.28 -0.19 12.61
N ARG A 239 -11.38 -0.65 12.06
CA ARG A 239 -11.69 -0.51 10.63
C ARG A 239 -11.95 0.97 10.39
N GLY A 240 -10.94 1.80 10.67
CA GLY A 240 -10.92 3.19 10.29
C GLY A 240 -10.87 3.26 8.76
N ARG A 241 -11.56 4.22 8.18
CA ARG A 241 -11.33 4.54 6.78
C ARG A 241 -9.98 5.26 6.68
N GLY A 242 -9.15 4.86 5.72
CA GLY A 242 -7.82 5.39 5.53
C GLY A 242 -6.71 4.50 6.13
N LEU A 243 -5.48 4.95 6.03
CA LEU A 243 -4.29 4.25 6.52
C LEU A 243 -4.15 4.48 8.04
N ASP A 244 -4.14 3.42 8.82
CA ASP A 244 -3.96 3.51 10.28
C ASP A 244 -2.54 3.99 10.63
N PRO A 245 -2.37 5.10 11.37
CA PRO A 245 -1.04 5.66 11.64
C PRO A 245 -0.13 4.76 12.47
N ALA A 246 -0.68 3.99 13.41
CA ALA A 246 0.13 3.09 14.24
C ALA A 246 0.65 1.92 13.39
N ALA A 247 -0.21 1.31 12.57
CA ALA A 247 0.19 0.27 11.63
C ALA A 247 1.20 0.78 10.59
N ALA A 248 1.01 1.99 10.08
CA ALA A 248 1.91 2.61 9.13
C ALA A 248 3.29 2.91 9.72
N ARG A 249 3.36 3.41 10.97
CA ARG A 249 4.62 3.63 11.70
C ARG A 249 5.36 2.33 11.92
N ALA A 250 4.67 1.28 12.36
CA ALA A 250 5.26 -0.04 12.57
C ALA A 250 5.79 -0.65 11.26
N ALA A 251 5.02 -0.51 10.16
CA ALA A 251 5.49 -0.92 8.84
C ALA A 251 6.74 -0.14 8.43
N GLY A 252 6.76 1.18 8.64
CA GLY A 252 7.92 2.03 8.37
C GLY A 252 9.15 1.61 9.17
N ALA A 253 9.01 1.36 10.47
CA ALA A 253 10.10 0.90 11.33
C ALA A 253 10.64 -0.47 10.89
N LEU A 254 9.76 -1.39 10.52
CA LEU A 254 10.16 -2.69 10.00
C LEU A 254 10.97 -2.58 8.70
N ILE A 255 10.52 -1.74 7.76
CA ILE A 255 11.15 -1.53 6.45
C ILE A 255 12.43 -0.71 6.58
N GLY A 256 12.45 0.27 7.50
CA GLY A 256 13.59 1.15 7.74
C GLY A 256 14.72 0.50 8.54
N ALA A 257 14.46 -0.60 9.24
CA ALA A 257 15.45 -1.29 10.06
C ALA A 257 16.56 -1.94 9.22
N ASP A 258 17.75 -2.03 9.78
CA ASP A 258 18.87 -2.78 9.21
C ASP A 258 18.49 -4.26 9.05
N GLY A 259 18.66 -4.79 7.84
CA GLY A 259 18.23 -6.16 7.50
C GLY A 259 16.71 -6.35 7.46
N GLY A 260 15.93 -5.27 7.48
CA GLY A 260 14.48 -5.30 7.23
C GLY A 260 14.14 -5.54 5.75
N PRO A 261 12.87 -5.86 5.45
CA PRO A 261 12.43 -6.02 4.06
C PRO A 261 12.57 -4.70 3.31
N GLN A 262 13.03 -4.78 2.05
CA GLN A 262 13.22 -3.59 1.22
C GLN A 262 11.96 -3.20 0.45
N VAL A 263 11.01 -4.11 0.34
CA VAL A 263 9.74 -3.91 -0.37
C VAL A 263 8.58 -4.21 0.55
N ALA A 264 7.59 -3.33 0.57
CA ALA A 264 6.35 -3.56 1.30
C ALA A 264 5.12 -3.19 0.49
N VAL A 265 4.03 -3.91 0.73
CA VAL A 265 2.71 -3.60 0.17
C VAL A 265 1.70 -3.43 1.31
N LEU A 266 0.96 -2.32 1.28
CA LEU A 266 -0.10 -1.99 2.22
C LEU A 266 -1.42 -1.88 1.47
N ASP A 267 -2.44 -2.61 1.92
CA ASP A 267 -3.81 -2.49 1.41
C ASP A 267 -4.65 -1.62 2.33
N VAL A 268 -5.26 -0.58 1.76
CA VAL A 268 -6.06 0.41 2.49
C VAL A 268 -7.46 0.49 1.90
N GLY A 269 -8.45 -0.05 2.58
CA GLY A 269 -9.85 -0.04 2.14
C GLY A 269 -10.62 1.22 2.52
N GLY A 270 -11.88 1.28 2.05
CA GLY A 270 -12.84 2.32 2.46
C GLY A 270 -13.00 3.48 1.48
N TRP A 271 -12.50 3.33 0.25
CA TRP A 271 -12.54 4.37 -0.79
C TRP A 271 -13.79 4.30 -1.67
N ASP A 272 -14.60 3.25 -1.55
CA ASP A 272 -15.83 3.07 -2.31
C ASP A 272 -16.98 3.93 -1.73
N THR A 273 -17.06 5.19 -2.17
CA THR A 273 -17.88 6.24 -1.58
C THR A 273 -19.09 6.59 -2.45
N HIS A 274 -19.99 5.63 -2.66
CA HIS A 274 -21.21 5.83 -3.46
C HIS A 274 -22.26 6.73 -2.79
N ALA A 275 -22.27 6.83 -1.47
CA ALA A 275 -23.24 7.62 -0.73
C ALA A 275 -22.57 8.42 0.39
N GLY A 276 -23.05 9.65 0.65
CA GLY A 276 -22.56 10.49 1.74
C GLY A 276 -21.05 10.67 1.72
N GLN A 277 -20.47 10.85 0.54
CA GLN A 277 -19.02 10.81 0.30
C GLN A 277 -18.24 11.83 1.12
N GLU A 278 -18.75 13.05 1.28
CA GLU A 278 -18.02 14.18 1.84
C GLU A 278 -17.32 13.84 3.16
N ALA A 279 -18.09 13.52 4.20
CA ALA A 279 -17.52 13.19 5.51
C ALA A 279 -16.74 11.87 5.51
N ALA A 280 -17.12 10.91 4.67
CA ALA A 280 -16.44 9.62 4.55
C ALA A 280 -15.06 9.78 3.90
N LEU A 281 -14.99 10.51 2.79
CA LEU A 281 -13.76 10.78 2.05
C LEU A 281 -12.82 11.68 2.85
N GLN A 282 -13.36 12.75 3.51
CA GLN A 282 -12.57 13.59 4.37
C GLN A 282 -11.85 12.82 5.48
N ARG A 283 -12.55 11.86 6.13
CA ARG A 283 -11.93 10.98 7.14
C ARG A 283 -10.88 10.06 6.53
N ALA A 284 -11.17 9.47 5.37
CA ALA A 284 -10.25 8.57 4.68
C ALA A 284 -8.98 9.30 4.22
N LEU A 285 -9.11 10.51 3.65
CA LEU A 285 -7.98 11.35 3.23
C LEU A 285 -7.13 11.81 4.42
N ARG A 286 -7.77 12.20 5.54
CA ARG A 286 -7.04 12.53 6.76
C ARG A 286 -6.27 11.32 7.29
N GLY A 287 -6.91 10.14 7.39
CA GLY A 287 -6.23 8.92 7.78
C GLY A 287 -5.10 8.53 6.82
N LEU A 288 -5.25 8.80 5.52
CA LEU A 288 -4.16 8.59 4.56
C LEU A 288 -2.99 9.54 4.83
N ALA A 289 -3.25 10.85 5.03
CA ALA A 289 -2.20 11.81 5.32
C ALA A 289 -1.46 11.47 6.62
N ASP A 290 -2.21 11.22 7.70
CA ASP A 290 -1.65 10.87 9.01
C ASP A 290 -0.86 9.56 8.94
N GLY A 291 -1.37 8.56 8.21
CA GLY A 291 -0.69 7.29 8.00
C GLY A 291 0.59 7.41 7.17
N LEU A 292 0.59 8.20 6.10
CA LEU A 292 1.79 8.44 5.28
C LEU A 292 2.88 9.19 6.07
N LEU A 293 2.49 10.16 6.91
CA LEU A 293 3.42 10.84 7.80
C LEU A 293 3.98 9.91 8.88
N ALA A 294 3.15 9.02 9.43
CA ALA A 294 3.58 8.01 10.38
C ALA A 294 4.50 6.95 9.73
N LEU A 295 4.22 6.55 8.48
CA LEU A 295 5.11 5.69 7.69
C LEU A 295 6.50 6.33 7.51
N ARG A 296 6.52 7.62 7.16
CA ARG A 296 7.76 8.40 7.05
C ARG A 296 8.54 8.43 8.38
N GLU A 297 7.84 8.69 9.48
CA GLU A 297 8.43 8.69 10.82
C GLU A 297 9.05 7.33 11.15
N GLY A 298 8.32 6.23 10.89
CA GLY A 298 8.82 4.88 11.10
C GLY A 298 10.03 4.53 10.22
N LEU A 299 10.04 4.94 8.95
CA LEU A 299 11.19 4.76 8.05
C LEU A 299 12.43 5.52 8.51
N GLY A 300 12.25 6.63 9.25
CA GLY A 300 13.36 7.42 9.76
C GLY A 300 14.35 7.84 8.67
N PRO A 301 15.66 7.58 8.86
CA PRO A 301 16.69 7.96 7.86
C PRO A 301 16.50 7.29 6.50
N ALA A 302 15.89 6.09 6.45
CA ALA A 302 15.62 5.39 5.18
C ALA A 302 14.60 6.11 4.29
N TRP A 303 13.83 7.08 4.81
CA TRP A 303 12.90 7.89 4.03
C TRP A 303 13.56 8.58 2.83
N GLY A 304 14.78 9.09 3.00
CA GLY A 304 15.55 9.73 1.93
C GLY A 304 15.87 8.79 0.76
N GLN A 305 15.83 7.49 1.01
CA GLN A 305 16.11 6.43 0.04
C GLN A 305 14.88 5.52 -0.16
N SER A 306 13.71 6.08 0.03
CA SER A 306 12.44 5.38 -0.16
C SER A 306 11.65 5.99 -1.32
N LEU A 307 10.93 5.12 -2.04
CA LEU A 307 9.87 5.48 -2.97
C LEU A 307 8.57 4.84 -2.47
N VAL A 308 7.61 5.68 -2.11
CA VAL A 308 6.25 5.26 -1.74
C VAL A 308 5.32 5.60 -2.89
N LEU A 309 4.69 4.59 -3.48
CA LEU A 309 3.68 4.73 -4.52
C LEU A 309 2.29 4.49 -3.93
N VAL A 310 1.42 5.48 -4.01
CA VAL A 310 0.02 5.40 -3.57
C VAL A 310 -0.87 5.40 -4.81
N ILE A 311 -1.71 4.38 -4.96
CA ILE A 311 -2.53 4.19 -6.17
C ILE A 311 -3.84 3.48 -5.86
N SER A 312 -4.87 3.71 -6.67
CA SER A 312 -6.15 3.01 -6.64
C SER A 312 -6.40 2.30 -7.97
N GLU A 313 -7.28 1.31 -7.97
CA GLU A 313 -7.60 0.50 -9.14
C GLU A 313 -8.28 1.28 -10.26
N PHE A 314 -9.03 2.34 -9.93
CA PHE A 314 -9.63 3.30 -10.86
C PHE A 314 -10.02 4.59 -10.14
N GLY A 315 -10.52 5.59 -10.90
CA GLY A 315 -11.07 6.83 -10.37
C GLY A 315 -12.58 6.79 -10.18
N ARG A 316 -13.18 7.96 -10.01
CA ARG A 316 -14.62 8.15 -9.83
C ARG A 316 -15.21 9.02 -10.92
N THR A 317 -16.55 8.97 -11.09
CA THR A 317 -17.27 9.89 -11.98
C THR A 317 -16.94 11.34 -11.66
N VAL A 318 -16.87 12.17 -12.70
CA VAL A 318 -16.59 13.61 -12.54
C VAL A 318 -17.71 14.29 -11.77
N GLY A 319 -18.97 14.03 -12.16
CA GLY A 319 -20.14 14.53 -11.46
C GLY A 319 -20.55 13.67 -10.26
N PRO A 320 -21.21 14.27 -9.26
CA PRO A 320 -21.80 13.53 -8.15
C PRO A 320 -23.02 12.73 -8.61
N ASN A 321 -23.30 11.62 -7.92
CA ASN A 321 -24.52 10.84 -8.10
C ASN A 321 -25.68 11.34 -7.21
N GLY A 322 -26.87 10.73 -7.37
CA GLY A 322 -28.08 11.13 -6.63
C GLY A 322 -28.08 10.81 -5.12
N THR A 323 -27.12 10.00 -4.63
CA THR A 323 -27.01 9.59 -3.22
C THR A 323 -25.95 10.37 -2.45
N GLY A 324 -25.42 11.43 -3.05
CA GLY A 324 -24.42 12.26 -2.41
C GLY A 324 -23.02 11.61 -2.39
N GLY A 325 -22.70 10.80 -3.38
CA GLY A 325 -21.40 10.21 -3.63
C GLY A 325 -20.99 10.35 -5.09
N THR A 326 -20.12 9.45 -5.52
CA THR A 326 -19.69 9.30 -6.92
C THR A 326 -19.71 7.83 -7.29
N ASP A 327 -19.94 7.52 -8.56
CA ASP A 327 -19.90 6.16 -9.06
C ASP A 327 -18.49 5.82 -9.59
N HIS A 328 -18.26 4.56 -9.93
CA HIS A 328 -17.00 4.12 -10.52
C HIS A 328 -16.72 4.85 -11.84
N GLY A 329 -15.51 5.34 -12.00
CA GLY A 329 -15.03 6.04 -13.17
C GLY A 329 -13.71 5.45 -13.69
N THR A 330 -13.00 6.19 -14.54
CA THR A 330 -11.76 5.72 -15.17
C THR A 330 -10.52 6.42 -14.65
N GLY A 331 -10.27 7.68 -15.02
CA GLY A 331 -9.10 8.43 -14.58
C GLY A 331 -9.10 8.70 -13.08
N GLY A 332 -8.05 8.27 -12.41
CA GLY A 332 -7.82 8.42 -10.96
C GLY A 332 -6.64 9.30 -10.64
N LEU A 333 -6.03 9.05 -9.51
CA LEU A 333 -4.89 9.77 -8.95
C LEU A 333 -3.85 8.78 -8.45
N ALA A 334 -2.58 9.04 -8.72
CA ALA A 334 -1.47 8.44 -8.01
C ALA A 334 -0.64 9.51 -7.30
N LEU A 335 -0.05 9.13 -6.14
CA LEU A 335 0.91 9.95 -5.42
C LEU A 335 2.23 9.18 -5.31
N LEU A 336 3.35 9.90 -5.47
CA LEU A 336 4.69 9.38 -5.23
C LEU A 336 5.32 10.19 -4.10
N LEU A 337 5.84 9.50 -3.07
CA LEU A 337 6.44 10.15 -1.91
C LEU A 337 7.83 9.56 -1.61
N GLY A 338 8.60 10.28 -0.81
CA GLY A 338 9.94 9.88 -0.38
C GLY A 338 11.05 10.56 -1.15
N GLY A 339 12.30 10.25 -0.78
CA GLY A 339 13.46 10.84 -1.46
C GLY A 339 13.61 10.39 -2.92
N GLY A 340 13.04 9.23 -3.28
CA GLY A 340 12.99 8.71 -4.66
C GLY A 340 11.96 9.40 -5.56
N ALA A 341 11.01 10.16 -5.02
CA ALA A 341 10.02 10.85 -5.81
C ALA A 341 10.59 12.13 -6.46
N ALA A 342 10.30 12.36 -7.74
CA ALA A 342 10.57 13.63 -8.41
C ALA A 342 9.48 14.66 -8.04
N GLY A 343 9.41 15.01 -6.75
CA GLY A 343 8.33 15.78 -6.15
C GLY A 343 8.40 17.29 -6.33
N GLY A 344 7.44 17.98 -5.72
CA GLY A 344 7.25 19.43 -5.83
C GLY A 344 6.57 19.85 -7.14
N ARG A 345 5.91 18.91 -7.82
CA ARG A 345 5.15 19.17 -9.05
C ARG A 345 4.08 18.13 -9.34
N VAL A 346 3.09 18.52 -10.13
CA VAL A 346 2.13 17.62 -10.76
C VAL A 346 2.71 17.13 -12.08
N HIS A 347 2.65 15.80 -12.30
CA HIS A 347 3.17 15.15 -13.49
C HIS A 347 2.04 14.72 -14.43
N GLY A 348 2.40 14.44 -15.66
CA GLY A 348 1.52 13.89 -16.68
C GLY A 348 0.61 14.94 -17.33
N PRO A 349 -0.06 14.55 -18.43
CA PRO A 349 -0.99 15.43 -19.11
C PRO A 349 -2.29 15.57 -18.33
N TRP A 350 -2.87 16.76 -18.38
CA TRP A 350 -4.20 17.02 -17.87
C TRP A 350 -5.21 17.10 -19.04
N PRO A 351 -6.18 16.17 -19.13
CA PRO A 351 -7.12 16.14 -20.27
C PRO A 351 -8.20 17.23 -20.19
N GLY A 352 -8.39 17.86 -19.02
CA GLY A 352 -9.45 18.82 -18.78
C GLY A 352 -10.79 18.18 -18.41
N LEU A 353 -11.74 19.02 -17.99
CA LEU A 353 -13.10 18.64 -17.55
C LEU A 353 -14.19 19.20 -18.48
N ALA A 354 -13.83 19.72 -19.66
CA ALA A 354 -14.79 20.07 -20.68
C ALA A 354 -15.63 18.84 -21.09
N PRO A 355 -16.93 18.97 -21.41
CA PRO A 355 -17.78 17.82 -21.71
C PRO A 355 -17.23 16.92 -22.81
N GLY A 356 -16.58 17.49 -23.83
CA GLY A 356 -15.97 16.72 -24.92
C GLY A 356 -14.63 16.06 -24.57
N ALA A 357 -14.02 16.38 -23.42
CA ALA A 357 -12.78 15.77 -22.94
C ALA A 357 -13.05 14.56 -22.02
N LEU A 358 -14.30 14.41 -21.57
CA LEU A 358 -14.67 13.32 -20.67
C LEU A 358 -14.81 11.98 -21.39
N HIS A 359 -14.31 10.93 -20.79
CA HIS A 359 -14.53 9.57 -21.26
C HIS A 359 -16.03 9.22 -21.10
N GLU A 360 -16.65 8.83 -22.20
CA GLU A 360 -18.11 8.59 -22.30
C GLU A 360 -18.97 9.77 -21.79
N GLY A 361 -18.46 11.01 -21.84
CA GLY A 361 -19.15 12.19 -21.35
C GLY A 361 -19.38 12.23 -19.84
N ARG A 362 -18.71 11.36 -19.05
CA ARG A 362 -18.97 11.12 -17.65
C ARG A 362 -17.75 11.05 -16.75
N ASP A 363 -16.72 10.34 -17.18
CA ASP A 363 -15.54 10.06 -16.38
C ASP A 363 -14.36 10.94 -16.80
N LEU A 364 -13.45 11.21 -15.87
CA LEU A 364 -12.15 11.76 -16.22
C LEU A 364 -11.44 10.79 -17.16
N ALA A 365 -11.04 11.25 -18.33
CA ALA A 365 -10.30 10.41 -19.27
C ALA A 365 -8.95 10.02 -18.66
N ALA A 366 -8.57 8.75 -18.71
CA ALA A 366 -7.23 8.31 -18.33
C ALA A 366 -6.22 8.82 -19.38
N ALA A 367 -5.35 9.72 -18.95
CA ALA A 367 -4.32 10.33 -19.79
C ALA A 367 -2.93 9.68 -19.59
N THR A 368 -2.78 8.94 -18.50
CA THR A 368 -1.58 8.15 -18.19
C THR A 368 -1.98 6.71 -17.85
N ASP A 369 -1.35 5.75 -18.51
CA ASP A 369 -1.55 4.34 -18.21
C ASP A 369 -0.94 4.00 -16.83
N THR A 370 -1.73 3.41 -15.97
CA THR A 370 -1.30 2.90 -14.66
C THR A 370 -0.10 1.97 -14.77
N ARG A 371 -0.08 1.08 -15.77
CA ARG A 371 1.01 0.14 -16.00
C ARG A 371 2.33 0.85 -16.34
N GLY A 372 2.25 2.01 -17.02
CA GLY A 372 3.42 2.86 -17.29
C GLY A 372 4.01 3.46 -16.02
N LEU A 373 3.18 3.81 -15.05
CA LEU A 373 3.61 4.26 -13.73
C LEU A 373 4.29 3.12 -12.93
N LEU A 374 3.69 1.92 -12.93
CA LEU A 374 4.27 0.74 -12.29
C LEU A 374 5.61 0.37 -12.94
N ALA A 375 5.69 0.44 -14.26
CA ALA A 375 6.91 0.20 -15.03
C ALA A 375 8.02 1.20 -14.72
N ALA A 376 7.69 2.48 -14.51
CA ALA A 376 8.65 3.47 -14.05
C ALA A 376 9.23 3.13 -12.66
N GLY A 377 8.38 2.71 -11.73
CA GLY A 377 8.83 2.24 -10.40
C GLY A 377 9.73 1.01 -10.50
N ALA A 378 9.36 0.04 -11.33
CA ALA A 378 10.15 -1.19 -11.54
C ALA A 378 11.51 -0.89 -12.18
N ARG A 379 11.56 -0.09 -13.26
CA ARG A 379 12.79 0.24 -13.99
C ARG A 379 13.68 1.20 -13.22
N ASP A 380 13.14 2.38 -12.83
CA ASP A 380 13.96 3.49 -12.35
C ASP A 380 14.28 3.38 -10.85
N TRP A 381 13.46 2.66 -10.08
CA TRP A 381 13.69 2.50 -8.65
C TRP A 381 14.14 1.10 -8.23
N LEU A 382 13.46 0.06 -8.69
CA LEU A 382 13.84 -1.32 -8.36
C LEU A 382 15.05 -1.78 -9.20
N GLY A 383 15.29 -1.21 -10.38
CA GLY A 383 16.43 -1.56 -11.21
C GLY A 383 16.17 -2.78 -12.10
N VAL A 384 14.90 -3.06 -12.41
CA VAL A 384 14.54 -4.10 -13.37
C VAL A 384 15.01 -3.68 -14.75
N ASP A 385 15.75 -4.56 -15.45
CA ASP A 385 16.21 -4.27 -16.82
C ASP A 385 15.04 -4.19 -17.81
N GLU A 386 15.25 -3.44 -18.91
CA GLU A 386 14.19 -3.18 -19.88
C GLU A 386 13.69 -4.45 -20.58
N GLY A 387 14.55 -5.45 -20.80
CA GLY A 387 14.16 -6.72 -21.40
C GLY A 387 13.24 -7.51 -20.50
N ALA A 388 13.64 -7.69 -19.23
CA ALA A 388 12.82 -8.35 -18.21
C ALA A 388 11.50 -7.60 -17.97
N LEU A 389 11.55 -6.26 -17.95
CA LEU A 389 10.35 -5.42 -17.82
C LEU A 389 9.35 -5.67 -18.94
N ALA A 390 9.83 -5.63 -20.19
CA ALA A 390 8.98 -5.74 -21.39
C ALA A 390 8.47 -7.17 -21.64
N GLU A 391 9.26 -8.20 -21.29
CA GLU A 391 8.92 -9.59 -21.61
C GLU A 391 8.15 -10.30 -20.48
N ARG A 392 8.46 -9.97 -19.22
CA ARG A 392 7.98 -10.77 -18.07
C ARG A 392 7.24 -9.97 -17.00
N VAL A 393 7.71 -8.75 -16.68
CA VAL A 393 7.19 -8.02 -15.52
C VAL A 393 5.91 -7.27 -15.88
N LEU A 394 5.96 -6.43 -16.89
CA LEU A 394 4.84 -5.63 -17.39
C LEU A 394 4.84 -5.58 -18.91
N PRO A 395 4.52 -6.70 -19.61
CA PRO A 395 4.58 -6.77 -21.06
C PRO A 395 3.75 -5.68 -21.73
N GLY A 396 4.35 -4.97 -22.68
CA GLY A 396 3.69 -3.89 -23.43
C GLY A 396 3.56 -2.56 -22.68
N ALA A 397 3.84 -2.49 -21.37
CA ALA A 397 3.83 -1.24 -20.63
C ALA A 397 5.01 -0.34 -21.04
N ARG A 398 4.73 0.97 -21.19
CA ARG A 398 5.76 1.98 -21.44
C ARG A 398 6.00 2.79 -20.19
N PRO A 399 7.20 2.72 -19.59
CA PRO A 399 7.51 3.49 -18.40
C PRO A 399 7.28 4.99 -18.59
N VAL A 400 6.65 5.64 -17.62
CA VAL A 400 6.52 7.09 -17.57
C VAL A 400 7.83 7.69 -17.06
N ASP A 401 8.47 8.53 -17.87
CA ASP A 401 9.75 9.12 -17.51
C ASP A 401 9.63 10.28 -16.53
N GLY A 402 10.68 10.50 -15.74
CA GLY A 402 10.84 11.66 -14.87
C GLY A 402 10.00 11.64 -13.58
N LEU A 403 9.35 10.53 -13.24
CA LEU A 403 8.59 10.37 -11.99
C LEU A 403 9.50 10.04 -10.79
N VAL A 404 10.60 9.35 -11.07
CA VAL A 404 11.51 8.82 -10.07
C VAL A 404 12.87 9.49 -10.22
N ARG A 405 13.46 9.90 -9.11
CA ARG A 405 14.85 10.36 -9.10
C ARG A 405 15.75 9.14 -9.24
N ARG A 406 16.58 9.14 -10.26
CA ARG A 406 17.67 8.16 -10.35
C ARG A 406 18.71 8.55 -9.32
N GLY A 407 18.98 7.65 -8.38
CA GLY A 407 19.98 7.85 -7.34
C GLY A 407 21.40 7.78 -7.88
#